data_6ec6db40bf66f7f10ecadcb476771492
#
_entry.id   6ec6db40bf66f7f10ecadcb476771492
#
_cell.length_a   1.000
_cell.length_b   1.000
_cell.length_c   1.000
_cell.angle_alpha   90.00
_cell.angle_beta   90.00
_cell.angle_gamma   90.00
#
_symmetry.space_group_name_H-M   'P 1'
#
loop_
_entity.id
_entity.type
_entity.pdbx_description
1 polymer ?
#
loop_
_entity_poly.entity_id
_entity_poly.type
_entity_poly.pdbx_seq_one_letter_code
_entity_poly.pdbx_strand_id
1 'polypeptide(L)'
;MKRLLLIISCIFILCSNSFGEETMDSDKTVVLETTQGNIEIKLMPDIAKKTCENFIGLIEKQYYDGIIFHRIIKGFMIQGGDPTGTGRGGESLWGGKFEDEVTPTVKFDKPGILAMANAGPNTNGSQFFITTVPTPWLNMRHTIFGEVTAGYDVVQKLENVQTGPGDKPVEEQKIIKAYVK
;
A
#
# COMPACT_ATOMS: atom_id res chain seq x y z
N MET A 1 -7.11 -23.23 75.68
CA MET A 1 -7.00 -22.07 74.75
C MET A 1 -6.31 -22.57 73.48
N LYS A 2 -7.10 -22.90 72.46
CA LYS A 2 -6.63 -23.34 71.13
C LYS A 2 -6.63 -22.16 70.17
N ARG A 3 -5.46 -21.73 69.68
CA ARG A 3 -5.31 -20.72 68.68
C ARG A 3 -5.52 -21.31 67.30
N LEU A 4 -6.54 -20.86 66.59
CA LEU A 4 -6.86 -21.22 65.21
C LEU A 4 -6.06 -20.31 64.27
N LEU A 5 -5.10 -20.89 63.52
CA LEU A 5 -4.38 -20.17 62.48
C LEU A 5 -5.21 -20.20 61.20
N LEU A 6 -5.65 -19.04 60.73
CA LEU A 6 -6.27 -18.83 59.44
C LEU A 6 -5.18 -18.65 58.39
N ILE A 7 -5.01 -19.60 57.48
CA ILE A 7 -4.13 -19.47 56.31
C ILE A 7 -4.94 -18.87 55.21
N ILE A 8 -4.69 -17.58 54.89
CA ILE A 8 -5.26 -16.91 53.72
C ILE A 8 -4.40 -17.28 52.49
N SER A 9 -4.91 -18.16 51.64
CA SER A 9 -4.31 -18.50 50.37
C SER A 9 -4.64 -17.39 49.35
N CYS A 10 -3.69 -16.52 49.04
CA CYS A 10 -3.79 -15.59 47.91
C CYS A 10 -3.58 -16.35 46.61
N ILE A 11 -4.65 -16.63 45.92
CA ILE A 11 -4.60 -17.12 44.53
C ILE A 11 -4.29 -15.92 43.62
N PHE A 12 -3.02 -15.84 43.19
CA PHE A 12 -2.63 -14.94 42.11
C PHE A 12 -3.14 -15.51 40.79
N ILE A 13 -4.25 -14.95 40.27
CA ILE A 13 -4.70 -15.21 38.90
C ILE A 13 -3.77 -14.40 37.99
N LEU A 14 -2.79 -15.08 37.38
CA LEU A 14 -2.05 -14.56 36.25
C LEU A 14 -3.00 -14.48 35.06
N CYS A 15 -3.59 -13.29 34.82
CA CYS A 15 -4.13 -12.96 33.51
C CYS A 15 -2.99 -12.86 32.51
N SER A 16 -2.70 -13.93 31.81
CA SER A 16 -1.89 -13.88 30.60
C SER A 16 -2.71 -13.19 29.51
N ASN A 17 -2.50 -11.89 29.33
CA ASN A 17 -2.91 -11.22 28.11
C ASN A 17 -2.10 -11.79 26.96
N SER A 18 -2.65 -12.80 26.28
CA SER A 18 -2.18 -13.16 24.95
C SER A 18 -2.58 -12.01 24.03
N PHE A 19 -1.63 -11.13 23.71
CA PHE A 19 -1.73 -10.28 22.52
C PHE A 19 -1.76 -11.26 21.35
N GLY A 20 -2.97 -11.54 20.85
CA GLY A 20 -3.14 -12.22 19.59
C GLY A 20 -2.51 -11.33 18.51
N GLU A 21 -1.48 -11.82 17.87
CA GLU A 21 -0.98 -11.25 16.62
C GLU A 21 -2.15 -11.35 15.62
N GLU A 22 -2.84 -10.23 15.37
CA GLU A 22 -3.87 -10.19 14.32
C GLU A 22 -3.15 -10.48 13.01
N THR A 23 -3.29 -11.71 12.54
CA THR A 23 -2.85 -12.06 11.20
C THR A 23 -3.69 -11.25 10.22
N MET A 24 -3.05 -10.37 9.44
CA MET A 24 -3.76 -9.68 8.36
C MET A 24 -4.39 -10.72 7.45
N ASP A 25 -5.70 -10.60 7.23
CA ASP A 25 -6.44 -11.45 6.30
C ASP A 25 -5.80 -11.35 4.91
N SER A 26 -5.40 -12.50 4.34
CA SER A 26 -4.77 -12.61 3.04
C SER A 26 -5.66 -12.16 1.87
N ASP A 27 -6.96 -11.92 2.12
CA ASP A 27 -7.94 -11.58 1.09
C ASP A 27 -8.34 -10.09 1.07
N LYS A 28 -7.57 -9.20 1.70
CA LYS A 28 -7.92 -7.78 1.70
C LYS A 28 -7.84 -7.17 0.29
N THR A 29 -8.98 -6.63 -0.13
CA THR A 29 -9.12 -5.86 -1.37
C THR A 29 -9.29 -4.38 -1.04
N VAL A 30 -8.60 -3.54 -1.78
CA VAL A 30 -8.67 -2.09 -1.69
C VAL A 30 -9.32 -1.55 -2.96
N VAL A 31 -10.13 -0.52 -2.82
CA VAL A 31 -10.71 0.22 -3.95
C VAL A 31 -10.13 1.62 -3.98
N LEU A 32 -9.61 2.02 -5.14
CA LEU A 32 -9.29 3.40 -5.47
C LEU A 32 -10.39 3.96 -6.39
N GLU A 33 -11.26 4.80 -5.86
CA GLU A 33 -12.19 5.61 -6.66
C GLU A 33 -11.40 6.74 -7.30
N THR A 34 -11.32 6.76 -8.62
CA THR A 34 -10.53 7.77 -9.34
C THR A 34 -11.41 8.64 -10.24
N THR A 35 -10.84 9.71 -10.79
CA THR A 35 -11.51 10.56 -11.79
C THR A 35 -11.89 9.81 -13.07
N GLN A 36 -11.33 8.62 -13.32
CA GLN A 36 -11.61 7.78 -14.50
C GLN A 36 -12.48 6.54 -14.18
N GLY A 37 -12.79 6.31 -12.90
CA GLY A 37 -13.54 5.14 -12.41
C GLY A 37 -12.82 4.42 -11.26
N ASN A 38 -13.30 3.24 -10.92
CA ASN A 38 -12.80 2.46 -9.79
C ASN A 38 -11.76 1.43 -10.22
N ILE A 39 -10.72 1.29 -9.40
CA ILE A 39 -9.69 0.26 -9.53
C ILE A 39 -9.74 -0.60 -8.25
N GLU A 40 -10.01 -1.91 -8.39
CA GLU A 40 -9.94 -2.85 -7.29
C GLU A 40 -8.59 -3.57 -7.29
N ILE A 41 -7.96 -3.64 -6.12
CA ILE A 41 -6.63 -4.18 -5.95
C ILE A 41 -6.65 -5.21 -4.83
N LYS A 42 -6.27 -6.44 -5.14
CA LYS A 42 -6.01 -7.46 -4.13
C LYS A 42 -4.61 -7.25 -3.56
N LEU A 43 -4.51 -7.09 -2.24
CA LEU A 43 -3.23 -6.97 -1.54
C LEU A 43 -2.59 -8.33 -1.30
N MET A 44 -1.28 -8.34 -1.07
CA MET A 44 -0.45 -9.54 -0.89
C MET A 44 0.31 -9.49 0.45
N PRO A 45 -0.38 -9.55 1.62
CA PRO A 45 0.27 -9.45 2.92
C PRO A 45 1.23 -10.59 3.21
N ASP A 46 1.03 -11.78 2.62
CA ASP A 46 1.97 -12.90 2.73
C ASP A 46 3.33 -12.63 2.03
N ILE A 47 3.36 -11.67 1.11
CA ILE A 47 4.55 -11.27 0.34
C ILE A 47 5.20 -10.03 0.96
N ALA A 48 4.39 -9.03 1.36
CA ALA A 48 4.85 -7.73 1.82
C ALA A 48 3.96 -7.20 2.94
N LYS A 49 4.06 -7.83 4.13
CA LYS A 49 3.20 -7.57 5.29
C LYS A 49 3.24 -6.10 5.70
N LYS A 50 4.43 -5.58 5.95
CA LYS A 50 4.64 -4.20 6.42
C LYS A 50 4.17 -3.16 5.39
N THR A 51 4.40 -3.43 4.11
CA THR A 51 3.94 -2.56 3.03
C THR A 51 2.41 -2.54 2.94
N CYS A 52 1.75 -3.69 3.09
CA CYS A 52 0.29 -3.76 3.13
C CYS A 52 -0.27 -3.05 4.36
N GLU A 53 0.34 -3.21 5.55
CA GLU A 53 -0.02 -2.46 6.76
C GLU A 53 0.10 -0.95 6.56
N ASN A 54 1.21 -0.50 5.96
CA ASN A 54 1.42 0.90 5.60
C ASN A 54 0.30 1.43 4.70
N PHE A 55 0.00 0.71 3.62
CA PHE A 55 -0.98 1.14 2.63
C PHE A 55 -2.39 1.19 3.21
N ILE A 56 -2.81 0.14 3.92
CA ILE A 56 -4.12 0.07 4.59
C ILE A 56 -4.24 1.17 5.65
N GLY A 57 -3.26 1.32 6.53
CA GLY A 57 -3.32 2.32 7.58
C GLY A 57 -3.34 3.76 7.06
N LEU A 58 -2.68 4.04 5.92
CA LEU A 58 -2.80 5.33 5.23
C LEU A 58 -4.19 5.52 4.61
N ILE A 59 -4.80 4.46 4.05
CA ILE A 59 -6.17 4.48 3.53
C ILE A 59 -7.17 4.77 4.67
N GLU A 60 -7.05 4.11 5.80
CA GLU A 60 -7.92 4.31 6.98
C GLU A 60 -7.84 5.73 7.53
N LYS A 61 -6.68 6.38 7.37
CA LYS A 61 -6.49 7.81 7.68
C LYS A 61 -6.97 8.75 6.56
N GLN A 62 -7.59 8.23 5.49
CA GLN A 62 -8.01 9.00 4.31
C GLN A 62 -6.86 9.77 3.65
N TYR A 63 -5.62 9.29 3.85
CA TYR A 63 -4.41 9.96 3.38
C TYR A 63 -4.37 10.11 1.87
N TYR A 64 -4.88 9.11 1.12
CA TYR A 64 -4.85 9.11 -0.34
C TYR A 64 -5.99 9.91 -0.99
N ASP A 65 -7.00 10.33 -0.22
CA ASP A 65 -8.14 11.05 -0.74
C ASP A 65 -7.72 12.43 -1.30
N GLY A 66 -8.06 12.68 -2.55
CA GLY A 66 -7.67 13.89 -3.28
C GLY A 66 -6.25 13.88 -3.86
N ILE A 67 -5.41 12.88 -3.56
CA ILE A 67 -4.03 12.81 -4.10
C ILE A 67 -4.05 12.49 -5.59
N ILE A 68 -3.21 13.22 -6.34
CA ILE A 68 -3.11 13.06 -7.79
C ILE A 68 -2.16 11.93 -8.21
N PHE A 69 -2.39 11.38 -9.39
CA PHE A 69 -1.38 10.65 -10.14
C PHE A 69 -0.45 11.70 -10.77
N HIS A 70 0.65 11.99 -10.08
CA HIS A 70 1.56 13.09 -10.46
C HIS A 70 2.49 12.73 -11.61
N ARG A 71 2.62 11.43 -11.95
CA ARG A 71 3.45 10.94 -13.05
C ARG A 71 2.80 9.76 -13.75
N ILE A 72 2.59 9.88 -15.05
CA ILE A 72 2.00 8.83 -15.90
C ILE A 72 2.89 8.66 -17.14
N ILE A 73 3.39 7.44 -17.34
CA ILE A 73 4.17 7.10 -18.52
C ILE A 73 3.48 5.97 -19.27
N LYS A 74 3.02 6.26 -20.47
CA LYS A 74 2.40 5.29 -21.36
C LYS A 74 3.38 4.16 -21.69
N GLY A 75 2.91 2.91 -21.62
CA GLY A 75 3.75 1.73 -21.82
C GLY A 75 4.72 1.49 -20.66
N PHE A 76 4.41 2.00 -19.45
CA PHE A 76 5.20 1.76 -18.25
C PHE A 76 4.34 1.67 -16.99
N MET A 77 3.89 2.82 -16.42
CA MET A 77 3.16 2.83 -15.14
C MET A 77 2.39 4.14 -14.92
N ILE A 78 1.46 4.11 -13.98
CA ILE A 78 0.84 5.28 -13.36
C ILE A 78 1.31 5.39 -11.91
N GLN A 79 1.77 6.56 -11.46
CA GLN A 79 2.35 6.78 -10.13
C GLN A 79 1.60 7.87 -9.36
N GLY A 80 1.26 7.56 -8.11
CA GLY A 80 0.56 8.44 -7.18
C GLY A 80 1.08 8.31 -5.75
N GLY A 81 0.26 8.79 -4.78
CA GLY A 81 0.55 8.63 -3.35
C GLY A 81 1.47 9.71 -2.75
N ASP A 82 1.79 10.75 -3.50
CA ASP A 82 2.50 11.92 -3.00
C ASP A 82 1.52 13.06 -2.69
N PRO A 83 1.32 13.45 -1.42
CA PRO A 83 0.40 14.52 -1.05
C PRO A 83 0.81 15.91 -1.59
N THR A 84 2.09 16.07 -1.94
CA THR A 84 2.60 17.32 -2.52
C THR A 84 2.44 17.37 -4.05
N GLY A 85 2.18 16.23 -4.70
CA GLY A 85 2.08 16.11 -6.16
C GLY A 85 3.36 16.45 -6.93
N THR A 86 4.52 16.46 -6.25
CA THR A 86 5.84 16.82 -6.83
C THR A 86 6.69 15.60 -7.16
N GLY A 87 6.32 14.41 -6.68
CA GLY A 87 7.11 13.18 -6.73
C GLY A 87 8.19 13.08 -5.64
N ARG A 88 8.28 14.05 -4.73
CA ARG A 88 9.31 14.12 -3.67
C ARG A 88 8.75 13.98 -2.26
N GLY A 89 7.45 14.07 -2.10
CA GLY A 89 6.76 13.98 -0.82
C GLY A 89 6.33 12.57 -0.45
N GLY A 90 5.62 12.48 0.65
CA GLY A 90 5.02 11.26 1.16
C GLY A 90 5.87 10.51 2.17
N GLU A 91 5.23 10.19 3.29
CA GLU A 91 5.81 9.45 4.40
C GLU A 91 5.01 8.17 4.65
N SER A 92 5.62 7.23 5.34
CA SER A 92 4.92 6.03 5.77
C SER A 92 3.91 6.31 6.90
N LEU A 93 3.08 5.31 7.19
CA LEU A 93 2.14 5.31 8.32
C LEU A 93 2.82 5.64 9.67
N TRP A 94 4.09 5.25 9.80
CA TRP A 94 4.90 5.44 11.02
C TRP A 94 5.76 6.72 11.00
N GLY A 95 5.68 7.50 9.90
CA GLY A 95 6.57 8.63 9.63
C GLY A 95 7.89 8.18 8.98
N GLY A 96 8.44 9.04 8.11
CA GLY A 96 9.68 8.74 7.41
C GLY A 96 9.62 7.61 6.38
N LYS A 97 10.74 6.91 6.23
CA LYS A 97 10.92 5.85 5.24
C LYS A 97 10.99 4.47 5.91
N PHE A 98 10.70 3.41 5.13
CA PHE A 98 10.83 2.02 5.60
C PHE A 98 11.46 1.12 4.54
N GLU A 99 11.87 -0.06 4.98
CA GLU A 99 12.62 -1.05 4.22
C GLU A 99 11.83 -1.68 3.08
N ASP A 100 12.56 -2.24 2.12
CA ASP A 100 12.01 -3.01 1.01
C ASP A 100 11.64 -4.44 1.48
N GLU A 101 10.49 -4.94 1.00
CA GLU A 101 10.06 -6.33 1.14
C GLU A 101 10.08 -6.99 -0.25
N VAL A 102 11.30 -7.17 -0.83
CA VAL A 102 11.48 -7.76 -2.15
C VAL A 102 11.74 -9.25 -2.07
N THR A 103 11.14 -10.02 -2.99
CA THR A 103 11.27 -11.48 -3.06
C THR A 103 11.28 -11.94 -4.52
N PRO A 104 11.97 -13.03 -4.85
CA PRO A 104 11.96 -13.60 -6.20
C PRO A 104 10.66 -14.35 -6.55
N THR A 105 9.76 -14.55 -5.58
CA THR A 105 8.51 -15.31 -5.76
C THR A 105 7.45 -14.56 -6.56
N VAL A 106 7.50 -13.21 -6.53
CA VAL A 106 6.63 -12.34 -7.34
C VAL A 106 7.45 -11.50 -8.29
N LYS A 107 6.92 -11.20 -9.47
CA LYS A 107 7.65 -10.53 -10.53
C LYS A 107 6.77 -9.51 -11.24
N PHE A 108 7.42 -8.52 -11.85
CA PHE A 108 6.79 -7.58 -12.77
C PHE A 108 6.65 -8.19 -14.18
N ASP A 109 5.97 -9.32 -14.31
CA ASP A 109 5.83 -10.10 -15.54
C ASP A 109 4.52 -9.85 -16.29
N LYS A 110 3.63 -9.06 -15.74
CA LYS A 110 2.33 -8.67 -16.30
C LYS A 110 1.98 -7.23 -15.96
N PRO A 111 1.01 -6.62 -16.67
CA PRO A 111 0.44 -5.33 -16.25
C PRO A 111 -0.44 -5.48 -14.99
N GLY A 112 -0.78 -4.36 -14.36
CA GLY A 112 -1.67 -4.31 -13.19
C GLY A 112 -0.97 -4.67 -11.86
N ILE A 113 0.35 -4.70 -11.80
CA ILE A 113 1.11 -4.93 -10.56
C ILE A 113 1.16 -3.62 -9.77
N LEU A 114 0.76 -3.68 -8.49
CA LEU A 114 0.91 -2.60 -7.52
C LEU A 114 2.23 -2.75 -6.77
N ALA A 115 3.03 -1.68 -6.76
CA ALA A 115 4.32 -1.69 -6.07
C ALA A 115 4.66 -0.31 -5.48
N MET A 116 5.58 -0.31 -4.49
CA MET A 116 6.09 0.92 -3.88
C MET A 116 7.04 1.66 -4.82
N ALA A 117 6.82 2.96 -4.98
CA ALA A 117 7.83 3.86 -5.51
C ALA A 117 8.85 4.19 -4.41
N ASN A 118 10.14 4.24 -4.78
CA ASN A 118 11.23 4.57 -3.88
C ASN A 118 12.31 5.41 -4.58
N ALA A 119 13.22 6.00 -3.83
CA ALA A 119 14.38 6.76 -4.31
C ALA A 119 15.71 6.00 -4.11
N GLY A 120 15.66 4.69 -4.13
CA GLY A 120 16.74 3.75 -3.85
C GLY A 120 16.34 2.77 -2.75
N PRO A 121 17.22 1.82 -2.40
CA PRO A 121 16.90 0.77 -1.42
C PRO A 121 16.42 1.33 -0.07
N ASN A 122 15.36 0.72 0.47
CA ASN A 122 14.83 1.02 1.81
C ASN A 122 14.35 2.49 1.98
N THR A 123 13.76 3.06 0.92
CA THR A 123 13.25 4.44 0.96
C THR A 123 11.75 4.52 0.66
N ASN A 124 10.99 3.46 0.94
CA ASN A 124 9.55 3.43 0.77
C ASN A 124 8.87 4.44 1.70
N GLY A 125 7.80 5.06 1.21
CA GLY A 125 6.96 5.99 1.99
C GLY A 125 5.49 5.75 1.74
N SER A 126 4.78 6.72 1.15
CA SER A 126 3.38 6.57 0.72
C SER A 126 3.23 6.42 -0.80
N GLN A 127 4.26 6.73 -1.60
CA GLN A 127 4.15 6.68 -3.05
C GLN A 127 4.12 5.26 -3.57
N PHE A 128 3.24 5.02 -4.53
CA PHE A 128 3.06 3.73 -5.20
C PHE A 128 2.88 3.92 -6.70
N PHE A 129 3.00 2.83 -7.45
CA PHE A 129 2.68 2.81 -8.88
C PHE A 129 1.94 1.52 -9.25
N ILE A 130 1.20 1.60 -10.36
CA ILE A 130 0.55 0.45 -11.00
C ILE A 130 1.15 0.32 -12.40
N THR A 131 1.68 -0.87 -12.73
CA THR A 131 2.27 -1.13 -14.05
C THR A 131 1.21 -1.26 -15.13
N THR A 132 1.54 -0.82 -16.35
CA THR A 132 0.67 -0.93 -17.52
C THR A 132 1.20 -1.91 -18.57
N VAL A 133 2.43 -2.39 -18.39
CA VAL A 133 3.09 -3.44 -19.16
C VAL A 133 3.98 -4.28 -18.22
N PRO A 134 4.50 -5.45 -18.65
CA PRO A 134 5.57 -6.14 -17.95
C PRO A 134 6.83 -5.26 -17.83
N THR A 135 7.39 -5.16 -16.59
CA THR A 135 8.56 -4.30 -16.29
C THR A 135 9.64 -5.08 -15.52
N PRO A 136 10.21 -6.16 -16.11
CA PRO A 136 11.08 -7.09 -15.40
C PRO A 136 12.37 -6.45 -14.83
N TRP A 137 12.78 -5.29 -15.31
CA TRP A 137 13.93 -4.53 -14.78
C TRP A 137 13.70 -3.94 -13.40
N LEU A 138 12.44 -3.93 -12.91
CA LEU A 138 12.06 -3.49 -11.56
C LEU A 138 12.10 -4.62 -10.53
N ASN A 139 12.26 -5.88 -10.96
CA ASN A 139 12.35 -7.02 -10.06
C ASN A 139 13.47 -6.81 -9.02
N MET A 140 13.19 -7.16 -7.76
CA MET A 140 14.11 -7.02 -6.62
C MET A 140 14.55 -5.57 -6.31
N ARG A 141 13.88 -4.56 -6.89
CA ARG A 141 14.15 -3.13 -6.67
C ARG A 141 12.98 -2.38 -6.06
N HIS A 142 11.77 -2.88 -6.29
CA HIS A 142 10.53 -2.30 -5.78
C HIS A 142 9.69 -3.39 -5.12
N THR A 143 9.13 -3.10 -3.96
CA THR A 143 8.26 -4.01 -3.23
C THR A 143 6.94 -4.16 -3.97
N ILE A 144 6.65 -5.36 -4.48
CA ILE A 144 5.33 -5.73 -4.99
C ILE A 144 4.45 -6.09 -3.79
N PHE A 145 3.26 -5.48 -3.69
CA PHE A 145 2.37 -5.73 -2.56
C PHE A 145 0.90 -5.87 -2.94
N GLY A 146 0.58 -5.93 -4.24
CA GLY A 146 -0.77 -6.17 -4.72
C GLY A 146 -0.86 -6.26 -6.24
N GLU A 147 -2.07 -6.58 -6.72
CA GLU A 147 -2.39 -6.61 -8.15
C GLU A 147 -3.82 -6.13 -8.38
N VAL A 148 -4.05 -5.51 -9.53
CA VAL A 148 -5.38 -5.07 -9.97
C VAL A 148 -6.21 -6.29 -10.35
N THR A 149 -7.36 -6.46 -9.70
CA THR A 149 -8.32 -7.55 -9.94
C THR A 149 -9.56 -7.12 -10.70
N ALA A 150 -9.92 -5.81 -10.64
CA ALA A 150 -10.99 -5.23 -11.44
C ALA A 150 -10.68 -3.77 -11.78
N GLY A 151 -11.28 -3.25 -12.85
CA GLY A 151 -11.05 -1.85 -13.26
C GLY A 151 -9.72 -1.62 -13.96
N TYR A 152 -9.11 -2.64 -14.58
CA TYR A 152 -7.88 -2.44 -15.36
C TYR A 152 -8.09 -1.53 -16.57
N ASP A 153 -9.31 -1.48 -17.14
CA ASP A 153 -9.69 -0.50 -18.17
C ASP A 153 -9.58 0.96 -17.66
N VAL A 154 -9.80 1.18 -16.37
CA VAL A 154 -9.58 2.50 -15.74
C VAL A 154 -8.09 2.83 -15.68
N VAL A 155 -7.23 1.85 -15.34
CA VAL A 155 -5.77 2.02 -15.40
C VAL A 155 -5.34 2.39 -16.82
N GLN A 156 -5.91 1.75 -17.83
CA GLN A 156 -5.64 2.07 -19.24
C GLN A 156 -6.15 3.47 -19.65
N LYS A 157 -7.30 3.92 -19.14
CA LYS A 157 -7.76 5.30 -19.35
C LYS A 157 -6.78 6.31 -18.75
N LEU A 158 -6.34 6.08 -17.50
CA LEU A 158 -5.33 6.91 -16.83
C LEU A 158 -3.99 6.93 -17.61
N GLU A 159 -3.54 5.76 -18.08
CA GLU A 159 -2.30 5.66 -18.87
C GLU A 159 -2.33 6.50 -20.15
N ASN A 160 -3.51 6.64 -20.77
CA ASN A 160 -3.68 7.31 -22.05
C ASN A 160 -4.04 8.79 -21.96
N VAL A 161 -4.05 9.40 -20.76
CA VAL A 161 -4.26 10.84 -20.63
C VAL A 161 -3.07 11.61 -21.21
N GLN A 162 -3.35 12.81 -21.69
CA GLN A 162 -2.29 13.69 -22.17
C GLN A 162 -1.38 14.10 -21.00
N THR A 163 -0.06 13.96 -21.19
CA THR A 163 0.96 14.37 -20.24
C THR A 163 1.83 15.50 -20.79
N GLY A 164 2.35 16.33 -19.91
CA GLY A 164 3.27 17.42 -20.17
C GLY A 164 4.68 17.14 -19.64
N PRO A 165 5.48 18.19 -19.41
CA PRO A 165 6.83 18.06 -18.88
C PRO A 165 6.87 17.27 -17.55
N GLY A 166 7.83 16.35 -17.45
CA GLY A 166 7.97 15.46 -16.27
C GLY A 166 6.89 14.36 -16.19
N ASP A 167 6.27 13.99 -17.32
CA ASP A 167 5.24 12.98 -17.41
C ASP A 167 3.99 13.28 -16.55
N LYS A 168 3.80 14.57 -16.20
CA LYS A 168 2.67 15.01 -15.39
C LYS A 168 1.42 15.13 -16.27
N PRO A 169 0.26 14.58 -15.86
CA PRO A 169 -1.01 14.80 -16.56
C PRO A 169 -1.33 16.28 -16.74
N VAL A 170 -1.77 16.67 -17.95
CA VAL A 170 -2.21 18.05 -18.25
C VAL A 170 -3.49 18.38 -17.48
N GLU A 171 -4.43 17.44 -17.46
CA GLU A 171 -5.61 17.50 -16.61
C GLU A 171 -5.40 16.62 -15.37
N GLU A 172 -5.73 17.15 -14.20
CA GLU A 172 -5.55 16.40 -12.96
C GLU A 172 -6.29 15.07 -12.98
N GLN A 173 -5.52 14.01 -12.73
CA GLN A 173 -6.03 12.67 -12.48
C GLN A 173 -5.80 12.36 -11.01
N LYS A 174 -6.86 12.07 -10.25
CA LYS A 174 -6.75 11.89 -8.80
C LYS A 174 -7.56 10.71 -8.27
N ILE A 175 -7.15 10.26 -7.11
CA ILE A 175 -7.91 9.39 -6.23
C ILE A 175 -8.94 10.26 -5.53
N ILE A 176 -10.22 10.02 -5.77
CA ILE A 176 -11.32 10.72 -5.10
C ILE A 176 -11.43 10.19 -3.69
N LYS A 177 -11.36 8.85 -3.55
CA LYS A 177 -11.44 8.14 -2.28
C LYS A 177 -10.73 6.79 -2.38
N ALA A 178 -10.07 6.39 -1.29
CA ALA A 178 -9.52 5.05 -1.12
C ALA A 178 -10.16 4.36 0.10
N TYR A 179 -10.52 3.07 -0.03
CA TYR A 179 -11.08 2.30 1.09
C TYR A 179 -10.79 0.80 0.97
N VAL A 180 -10.85 0.11 2.11
CA VAL A 180 -10.78 -1.36 2.18
C VAL A 180 -12.18 -1.92 1.97
N LYS A 181 -12.30 -2.92 1.10
CA LYS A 181 -13.58 -3.57 0.74
C LYS A 181 -13.89 -4.71 1.70
#